data_d99eaecba23df4c33ff9d6caf12c3829
#
_entry.id   d99eaecba23df4c33ff9d6caf12c3829
#
_cell.length_a   1.000
_cell.length_b   1.000
_cell.length_c   1.000
_cell.angle_alpha   90.00
_cell.angle_beta   90.00
_cell.angle_gamma   90.00
#
_symmetry.space_group_name_H-M   'P 1'
#
loop_
_entity.id
_entity.type
_entity.pdbx_description
1 polymer ?
#
loop_
_entity_poly.entity_id
_entity_poly.type
_entity_poly.pdbx_seq_one_letter_code
_entity_poly.pdbx_strand_id
1 'polypeptide(L)'
;MTQLGFFVNQSRCIGCFTCSVACKDWHDITATSVNWMRITQIEEGKFPDLTLFYLPIACNHCKNPPCLLACPTKAIIKRENDGIVIVDSEKCLGYIECGARCLKVCPWDVPQFENHNKAKMQKCDLCVDRIDEGKYPICVEACPMYALDVAPLEELQQKYGFSKEAIVFEFKDKYQPSIIFNNKTKEK
;
A
#
# COMPACT_ATOMS: atom_id res chain seq x y z
N MET A 1 10.89 9.05 16.68
CA MET A 1 10.78 8.31 15.40
C MET A 1 9.47 8.69 14.77
N THR A 2 9.49 9.35 13.64
CA THR A 2 8.31 9.70 12.87
C THR A 2 7.86 8.46 12.09
N GLN A 3 6.57 8.12 12.11
CA GLN A 3 6.02 7.04 11.29
C GLN A 3 5.20 7.68 10.18
N LEU A 4 5.64 7.60 8.94
CA LEU A 4 4.83 7.98 7.80
C LEU A 4 3.66 7.01 7.64
N GLY A 5 2.50 7.57 7.31
CA GLY A 5 1.27 6.85 7.07
C GLY A 5 0.64 7.19 5.74
N PHE A 6 -0.31 6.38 5.34
CA PHE A 6 -1.10 6.55 4.13
C PHE A 6 -2.55 6.86 4.50
N PHE A 7 -3.15 7.85 3.86
CA PHE A 7 -4.56 8.15 3.99
C PHE A 7 -5.29 7.80 2.70
N VAL A 8 -6.45 7.17 2.85
CA VAL A 8 -7.33 6.81 1.74
C VAL A 8 -8.74 7.31 2.00
N ASN A 9 -9.23 8.17 1.14
CA ASN A 9 -10.62 8.62 1.14
C ASN A 9 -11.44 7.82 0.12
N GLN A 10 -12.13 6.78 0.59
CA GLN A 10 -12.97 5.93 -0.27
C GLN A 10 -14.16 6.70 -0.86
N SER A 11 -14.68 7.72 -0.18
CA SER A 11 -15.81 8.51 -0.70
C SER A 11 -15.43 9.35 -1.92
N ARG A 12 -14.16 9.71 -2.06
CA ARG A 12 -13.63 10.46 -3.21
C ARG A 12 -13.07 9.59 -4.32
N CYS A 13 -12.72 8.34 -4.02
CA CYS A 13 -12.12 7.44 -5.00
C CYS A 13 -13.17 6.98 -6.04
N ILE A 14 -12.92 7.26 -7.31
CA ILE A 14 -13.76 6.89 -8.44
C ILE A 14 -13.23 5.70 -9.24
N GLY A 15 -12.16 5.05 -8.79
CA GLY A 15 -11.58 3.89 -9.48
C GLY A 15 -10.95 4.20 -10.84
N CYS A 16 -10.41 5.40 -11.05
CA CYS A 16 -9.83 5.80 -12.34
C CYS A 16 -8.48 5.13 -12.67
N PHE A 17 -7.88 4.39 -11.73
CA PHE A 17 -6.58 3.70 -11.86
C PHE A 17 -5.36 4.59 -12.11
N THR A 18 -5.48 5.91 -12.17
CA THR A 18 -4.35 6.83 -12.41
C THR A 18 -3.20 6.61 -11.44
N CYS A 19 -3.49 6.42 -10.14
CA CYS A 19 -2.46 6.14 -9.12
C CYS A 19 -1.71 4.81 -9.38
N SER A 20 -2.38 3.79 -9.91
CA SER A 20 -1.75 2.52 -10.27
C SER A 20 -0.85 2.65 -11.51
N VAL A 21 -1.31 3.36 -12.54
CA VAL A 21 -0.53 3.63 -13.75
C VAL A 21 0.69 4.47 -13.43
N ALA A 22 0.51 5.59 -12.72
CA ALA A 22 1.62 6.47 -12.32
C ALA A 22 2.66 5.73 -11.46
N CYS A 23 2.23 4.81 -10.57
CA CYS A 23 3.13 3.98 -9.79
C CYS A 23 3.96 3.03 -10.67
N LYS A 24 3.33 2.40 -11.67
CA LYS A 24 4.05 1.54 -12.61
C LYS A 24 5.06 2.29 -13.44
N ASP A 25 4.68 3.45 -13.96
CA ASP A 25 5.51 4.28 -14.79
C ASP A 25 6.74 4.80 -14.01
N TRP A 26 6.50 5.36 -12.84
CA TRP A 26 7.58 5.91 -11.99
C TRP A 26 8.62 4.88 -11.54
N HIS A 27 8.18 3.66 -11.27
CA HIS A 27 9.03 2.58 -10.75
C HIS A 27 9.47 1.57 -11.82
N ASP A 28 9.30 1.88 -13.11
CA ASP A 28 9.63 1.00 -14.23
C ASP A 28 9.10 -0.44 -14.04
N ILE A 29 7.90 -0.56 -13.45
CA ILE A 29 7.28 -1.87 -13.24
C ILE A 29 6.76 -2.39 -14.58
N THR A 30 7.36 -3.47 -15.04
CA THR A 30 7.02 -4.08 -16.32
C THR A 30 5.51 -4.37 -16.47
N ALA A 31 5.02 -4.49 -17.69
CA ALA A 31 3.61 -4.80 -18.01
C ALA A 31 3.25 -6.26 -17.66
N THR A 32 3.46 -6.62 -16.38
CA THR A 32 3.14 -7.92 -15.78
C THR A 32 1.97 -7.81 -14.80
N SER A 33 1.67 -8.91 -14.11
CA SER A 33 0.68 -8.95 -13.03
C SER A 33 1.09 -8.18 -11.77
N VAL A 34 2.36 -7.73 -11.67
CA VAL A 34 2.86 -6.95 -10.52
C VAL A 34 2.26 -5.55 -10.52
N ASN A 35 1.61 -5.20 -9.43
CA ASN A 35 1.03 -3.87 -9.19
C ASN A 35 1.27 -3.47 -7.73
N TRP A 36 2.17 -2.52 -7.50
CA TRP A 36 2.44 -2.04 -6.14
C TRP A 36 1.26 -1.25 -5.56
N MET A 37 0.60 -0.44 -6.40
CA MET A 37 -0.67 0.20 -6.08
C MET A 37 -1.80 -0.57 -6.78
N ARG A 38 -2.71 -1.16 -6.00
CA ARG A 38 -3.84 -1.95 -6.49
C ARG A 38 -5.15 -1.23 -6.17
N ILE A 39 -6.11 -1.36 -7.06
CA ILE A 39 -7.47 -0.84 -6.84
C ILE A 39 -8.43 -2.04 -6.82
N THR A 40 -9.06 -2.26 -5.67
CA THR A 40 -10.13 -3.24 -5.55
C THR A 40 -11.45 -2.54 -5.84
N GLN A 41 -12.20 -3.05 -6.80
CA GLN A 41 -13.58 -2.65 -7.09
C GLN A 41 -14.53 -3.55 -6.29
N ILE A 42 -15.51 -2.94 -5.67
CA ILE A 42 -16.49 -3.60 -4.83
C ILE A 42 -17.88 -3.17 -5.27
N GLU A 43 -18.71 -4.12 -5.62
CA GLU A 43 -20.11 -3.92 -6.01
C GLU A 43 -21.01 -4.38 -4.88
N GLU A 44 -21.91 -3.52 -4.43
CA GLU A 44 -22.93 -3.85 -3.45
C GLU A 44 -24.32 -3.50 -3.99
N GLY A 45 -25.31 -4.34 -3.65
CA GLY A 45 -26.68 -4.17 -4.09
C GLY A 45 -27.02 -4.93 -5.38
N LYS A 46 -28.17 -4.61 -5.95
CA LYS A 46 -28.65 -5.12 -7.25
C LYS A 46 -29.30 -3.99 -8.01
N PHE A 47 -29.26 -4.06 -9.34
CA PHE A 47 -29.93 -3.08 -10.19
C PHE A 47 -31.42 -2.95 -9.80
N PRO A 48 -31.97 -1.70 -9.68
CA PRO A 48 -31.32 -0.41 -9.94
C PRO A 48 -30.47 0.16 -8.79
N ASP A 49 -30.50 -0.42 -7.60
CA ASP A 49 -29.85 0.10 -6.38
C ASP A 49 -28.41 -0.44 -6.22
N LEU A 50 -27.62 -0.34 -7.29
CA LEU A 50 -26.21 -0.77 -7.29
C LEU A 50 -25.30 0.37 -6.81
N THR A 51 -24.40 0.03 -5.88
CA THR A 51 -23.36 0.96 -5.41
C THR A 51 -21.96 0.40 -5.68
N LEU A 52 -21.09 1.25 -6.20
CA LEU A 52 -19.69 0.93 -6.45
C LEU A 52 -18.78 1.62 -5.43
N PHE A 53 -17.85 0.85 -4.86
CA PHE A 53 -16.81 1.35 -4.01
C PHE A 53 -15.45 0.94 -4.58
N TYR A 54 -14.43 1.74 -4.28
CA TYR A 54 -13.06 1.46 -4.70
C TYR A 54 -12.12 1.56 -3.51
N LEU A 55 -11.21 0.60 -3.41
CA LEU A 55 -10.17 0.60 -2.38
C LEU A 55 -8.80 0.60 -3.04
N PRO A 56 -8.14 1.77 -3.17
CA PRO A 56 -6.73 1.82 -3.51
C PRO A 56 -5.91 1.36 -2.31
N ILE A 57 -5.06 0.36 -2.50
CA ILE A 57 -4.22 -0.22 -1.47
C ILE A 57 -2.81 -0.50 -1.99
N ALA A 58 -1.81 -0.19 -1.18
CA ALA A 58 -0.40 -0.50 -1.41
C ALA A 58 0.20 -1.14 -0.15
N CYS A 59 1.50 -1.04 0.06
CA CYS A 59 2.12 -1.43 1.32
C CYS A 59 1.67 -0.49 2.44
N ASN A 60 1.24 -1.07 3.56
CA ASN A 60 0.80 -0.30 4.72
C ASN A 60 1.97 0.16 5.63
N HIS A 61 3.20 -0.11 5.28
CA HIS A 61 4.40 0.23 6.06
C HIS A 61 4.22 0.05 7.56
N CYS A 62 3.72 -1.13 7.95
CA CYS A 62 3.30 -1.47 9.32
C CYS A 62 4.33 -1.06 10.37
N LYS A 63 3.86 -0.65 11.56
CA LYS A 63 4.74 -0.39 12.70
C LYS A 63 5.47 -1.68 13.12
N ASN A 64 4.75 -2.81 13.08
CA ASN A 64 5.27 -4.15 13.36
C ASN A 64 5.16 -5.03 12.09
N PRO A 65 6.06 -4.87 11.10
CA PRO A 65 5.93 -5.54 9.81
C PRO A 65 6.25 -7.04 9.91
N PRO A 66 5.26 -7.94 9.70
CA PRO A 66 5.49 -9.38 9.78
C PRO A 66 6.43 -9.88 8.68
N CYS A 67 6.42 -9.22 7.52
CA CYS A 67 7.28 -9.56 6.39
C CYS A 67 8.76 -9.39 6.71
N LEU A 68 9.14 -8.39 7.52
CA LEU A 68 10.51 -8.16 7.98
C LEU A 68 10.99 -9.33 8.83
N LEU A 69 10.17 -9.77 9.79
CA LEU A 69 10.51 -10.88 10.69
C LEU A 69 10.62 -12.23 9.96
N ALA A 70 9.83 -12.40 8.90
CA ALA A 70 9.81 -13.63 8.12
C ALA A 70 10.94 -13.75 7.09
N CYS A 71 11.66 -12.65 6.80
CA CYS A 71 12.70 -12.63 5.78
C CYS A 71 13.98 -13.30 6.29
N PRO A 72 14.42 -14.45 5.72
CA PRO A 72 15.57 -15.20 6.21
C PRO A 72 16.90 -14.49 6.02
N THR A 73 17.01 -13.63 5.00
CA THR A 73 18.23 -12.88 4.67
C THR A 73 18.21 -11.44 5.17
N LYS A 74 17.15 -11.05 5.89
CA LYS A 74 16.95 -9.66 6.32
C LYS A 74 16.98 -8.65 5.16
N ALA A 75 16.52 -9.07 3.98
CA ALA A 75 16.39 -8.21 2.80
C ALA A 75 15.31 -7.13 2.98
N ILE A 76 14.38 -7.32 3.90
CA ILE A 76 13.34 -6.33 4.21
C ILE A 76 13.81 -5.49 5.38
N ILE A 77 13.83 -4.18 5.22
CA ILE A 77 14.38 -3.22 6.18
C ILE A 77 13.31 -2.19 6.49
N LYS A 78 13.21 -1.78 7.74
CA LYS A 78 12.38 -0.64 8.18
C LYS A 78 13.30 0.53 8.48
N ARG A 79 13.08 1.68 7.84
CA ARG A 79 13.84 2.90 8.07
C ARG A 79 13.51 3.44 9.46
N GLU A 80 14.53 3.90 10.20
CA GLU A 80 14.37 4.39 11.56
C GLU A 80 13.81 5.82 11.63
N ASN A 81 14.09 6.65 10.61
CA ASN A 81 13.70 8.05 10.57
C ASN A 81 12.19 8.25 10.30
N ASP A 82 11.59 7.41 9.47
CA ASP A 82 10.23 7.61 8.93
C ASP A 82 9.36 6.35 8.93
N GLY A 83 9.91 5.20 9.31
CA GLY A 83 9.18 3.94 9.40
C GLY A 83 8.83 3.30 8.06
N ILE A 84 9.37 3.80 6.94
CA ILE A 84 9.16 3.19 5.62
C ILE A 84 9.82 1.81 5.60
N VAL A 85 9.08 0.82 5.10
CA VAL A 85 9.58 -0.54 4.90
C VAL A 85 10.04 -0.67 3.46
N ILE A 86 11.31 -0.96 3.24
CA ILE A 86 11.95 -1.10 1.93
C ILE A 86 12.49 -2.52 1.73
N VAL A 87 12.88 -2.84 0.51
CA VAL A 87 13.45 -4.13 0.13
C VAL A 87 14.80 -3.91 -0.53
N ASP A 88 15.80 -4.60 -0.02
CA ASP A 88 17.11 -4.77 -0.65
C ASP A 88 17.02 -5.96 -1.61
N SER A 89 16.91 -5.70 -2.90
CA SER A 89 16.76 -6.72 -3.93
C SER A 89 17.97 -7.65 -4.03
N GLU A 90 19.17 -7.14 -3.72
CA GLU A 90 20.41 -7.92 -3.78
C GLU A 90 20.43 -9.02 -2.71
N LYS A 91 19.87 -8.74 -1.53
CA LYS A 91 19.77 -9.71 -0.45
C LYS A 91 18.56 -10.65 -0.57
N CYS A 92 17.58 -10.31 -1.43
CA CYS A 92 16.39 -11.14 -1.59
C CYS A 92 16.74 -12.45 -2.32
N LEU A 93 16.43 -13.59 -1.73
CA LEU A 93 16.64 -14.92 -2.36
C LEU A 93 15.68 -15.16 -3.53
N GLY A 94 14.52 -14.49 -3.54
CA GLY A 94 13.48 -14.69 -4.54
C GLY A 94 12.45 -15.75 -4.13
N TYR A 95 11.43 -15.89 -5.00
CA TYR A 95 10.23 -16.67 -4.72
C TYR A 95 10.54 -18.14 -4.42
N ILE A 96 11.36 -18.79 -5.26
CA ILE A 96 11.61 -20.24 -5.17
C ILE A 96 12.47 -20.59 -3.96
N GLU A 97 13.59 -19.90 -3.76
CA GLU A 97 14.56 -20.28 -2.74
C GLU A 97 14.05 -20.08 -1.31
N CYS A 98 13.32 -19.00 -1.02
CA CYS A 98 12.79 -18.76 0.31
C CYS A 98 11.31 -19.16 0.47
N GLY A 99 10.64 -19.60 -0.59
CA GLY A 99 9.23 -19.94 -0.58
C GLY A 99 8.30 -18.77 -0.31
N ALA A 100 8.71 -17.54 -0.69
CA ALA A 100 7.94 -16.31 -0.53
C ALA A 100 7.37 -16.09 0.88
N ARG A 101 8.18 -16.32 1.91
CA ARG A 101 7.75 -16.23 3.33
C ARG A 101 7.12 -14.89 3.67
N CYS A 102 7.64 -13.79 3.10
CA CYS A 102 7.09 -12.46 3.30
C CYS A 102 5.65 -12.31 2.78
N LEU A 103 5.31 -12.96 1.67
CA LEU A 103 3.94 -12.98 1.12
C LEU A 103 3.01 -13.79 2.03
N LYS A 104 3.43 -14.97 2.48
CA LYS A 104 2.61 -15.86 3.32
C LYS A 104 2.20 -15.26 4.66
N VAL A 105 2.97 -14.31 5.19
CA VAL A 105 2.68 -13.67 6.48
C VAL A 105 2.01 -12.29 6.35
N CYS A 106 1.94 -11.75 5.14
CA CYS A 106 1.31 -10.44 4.90
C CYS A 106 -0.21 -10.61 4.78
N PRO A 107 -1.03 -10.06 5.70
CA PRO A 107 -2.48 -10.25 5.65
C PRO A 107 -3.17 -9.49 4.51
N TRP A 108 -2.44 -8.67 3.77
CA TRP A 108 -2.95 -7.88 2.63
C TRP A 108 -2.30 -8.26 1.30
N ASP A 109 -1.55 -9.37 1.24
CA ASP A 109 -0.89 -9.90 0.04
C ASP A 109 -0.07 -8.85 -0.73
N VAL A 110 0.62 -7.97 0.02
CA VAL A 110 1.38 -6.86 -0.55
C VAL A 110 2.65 -7.29 -1.27
N PRO A 111 3.49 -8.21 -0.72
CA PRO A 111 4.67 -8.69 -1.42
C PRO A 111 4.30 -9.36 -2.74
N GLN A 112 4.92 -8.94 -3.82
CA GLN A 112 4.67 -9.47 -5.15
C GLN A 112 5.95 -9.96 -5.81
N PHE A 113 5.80 -10.86 -6.77
CA PHE A 113 6.88 -11.45 -7.53
C PHE A 113 6.46 -11.54 -8.99
N GLU A 114 7.38 -11.32 -9.89
CA GLU A 114 7.18 -11.62 -11.30
C GLU A 114 7.11 -13.13 -11.55
N ASN A 115 6.56 -13.52 -12.69
CA ASN A 115 6.39 -14.92 -13.02
C ASN A 115 7.64 -15.53 -13.68
N HIS A 116 8.75 -15.54 -12.93
CA HIS A 116 9.97 -16.26 -13.34
C HIS A 116 10.76 -16.74 -12.12
N ASN A 117 11.62 -17.75 -12.34
CA ASN A 117 12.30 -18.48 -11.27
C ASN A 117 13.21 -17.62 -10.37
N LYS A 118 13.73 -16.53 -10.88
CA LYS A 118 14.64 -15.62 -10.16
C LYS A 118 13.95 -14.35 -9.66
N ALA A 119 12.59 -14.32 -9.71
CA ALA A 119 11.83 -13.15 -9.32
C ALA A 119 12.13 -12.74 -7.88
N LYS A 120 12.59 -11.52 -7.71
CA LYS A 120 12.80 -10.88 -6.41
C LYS A 120 11.49 -10.27 -5.91
N MET A 121 11.37 -10.10 -4.61
CA MET A 121 10.19 -9.49 -4.02
C MET A 121 10.14 -8.00 -4.36
N GLN A 122 8.96 -7.58 -4.80
CA GLN A 122 8.63 -6.18 -5.09
C GLN A 122 7.42 -5.76 -4.26
N LYS A 123 7.39 -4.51 -3.86
CA LYS A 123 6.25 -3.88 -3.20
C LYS A 123 6.42 -2.36 -3.18
N CYS A 124 5.36 -1.63 -2.90
CA CYS A 124 5.43 -0.20 -2.65
C CYS A 124 6.48 0.13 -1.57
N ASP A 125 7.36 1.06 -1.89
CA ASP A 125 8.41 1.62 -1.02
C ASP A 125 8.08 3.05 -0.55
N LEU A 126 6.85 3.50 -0.79
CA LEU A 126 6.35 4.85 -0.54
C LEU A 126 7.04 5.94 -1.39
N CYS A 127 7.58 5.54 -2.55
CA CYS A 127 8.41 6.40 -3.41
C CYS A 127 9.53 7.08 -2.59
N VAL A 128 10.36 6.27 -1.95
CA VAL A 128 11.39 6.74 -1.00
C VAL A 128 12.33 7.78 -1.60
N ASP A 129 12.63 7.66 -2.89
CA ASP A 129 13.38 8.63 -3.69
C ASP A 129 12.72 10.02 -3.66
N ARG A 130 11.41 10.07 -3.86
CA ARG A 130 10.63 11.32 -3.82
C ARG A 130 10.49 11.88 -2.41
N ILE A 131 10.20 10.99 -1.44
CA ILE A 131 10.08 11.38 -0.02
C ILE A 131 11.39 12.01 0.48
N ASP A 132 12.55 11.45 0.13
CA ASP A 132 13.86 11.98 0.52
C ASP A 132 14.15 13.35 -0.12
N GLU A 133 13.50 13.69 -1.23
CA GLU A 133 13.49 15.01 -1.86
C GLU A 133 12.42 15.97 -1.32
N GLY A 134 11.62 15.54 -0.33
CA GLY A 134 10.51 16.33 0.23
C GLY A 134 9.28 16.41 -0.68
N LYS A 135 9.16 15.50 -1.64
CA LYS A 135 8.02 15.41 -2.58
C LYS A 135 7.02 14.34 -2.12
N TYR A 136 5.77 14.47 -2.56
CA TYR A 136 4.76 13.42 -2.34
C TYR A 136 5.06 12.18 -3.20
N PRO A 137 4.63 10.97 -2.75
CA PRO A 137 4.59 9.79 -3.61
C PRO A 137 3.82 10.05 -4.89
N ILE A 138 4.27 9.45 -6.00
CA ILE A 138 3.69 9.71 -7.32
C ILE A 138 2.19 9.39 -7.40
N CYS A 139 1.72 8.37 -6.68
CA CYS A 139 0.30 8.00 -6.64
C CYS A 139 -0.58 9.07 -5.94
N VAL A 140 -0.02 9.82 -4.99
CA VAL A 140 -0.70 10.93 -4.31
C VAL A 140 -0.81 12.12 -5.28
N GLU A 141 0.30 12.52 -5.89
CA GLU A 141 0.31 13.64 -6.85
C GLU A 141 -0.57 13.38 -8.08
N ALA A 142 -0.56 12.14 -8.57
CA ALA A 142 -1.33 11.76 -9.75
C ALA A 142 -2.84 11.62 -9.50
N CYS A 143 -3.30 11.63 -8.23
CA CYS A 143 -4.71 11.39 -7.91
C CYS A 143 -5.59 12.60 -8.26
N PRO A 144 -6.41 12.58 -9.34
CA PRO A 144 -7.22 13.74 -9.74
C PRO A 144 -8.35 14.06 -8.74
N MET A 145 -8.70 13.08 -7.91
CA MET A 145 -9.76 13.22 -6.91
C MET A 145 -9.23 13.60 -5.52
N TYR A 146 -7.91 13.73 -5.36
CA TYR A 146 -7.29 13.98 -4.05
C TYR A 146 -7.78 12.99 -2.98
N ALA A 147 -7.93 11.73 -3.38
CA ALA A 147 -8.39 10.65 -2.51
C ALA A 147 -7.27 10.02 -1.67
N LEU A 148 -6.02 10.38 -1.94
CA LEU A 148 -4.83 9.84 -1.30
C LEU A 148 -4.02 10.95 -0.66
N ASP A 149 -3.40 10.67 0.50
CA ASP A 149 -2.44 11.56 1.15
C ASP A 149 -1.37 10.73 1.88
N VAL A 150 -0.19 11.32 2.08
CA VAL A 150 0.92 10.74 2.84
C VAL A 150 1.56 11.83 3.68
N ALA A 151 1.64 11.60 4.98
CA ALA A 151 2.29 12.47 5.94
C ALA A 151 2.64 11.66 7.21
N PRO A 152 3.28 12.25 8.22
CA PRO A 152 3.35 11.67 9.56
C PRO A 152 1.98 11.19 10.03
N LEU A 153 1.91 9.97 10.53
CA LEU A 153 0.62 9.35 10.88
C LEU A 153 -0.20 10.19 11.88
N GLU A 154 0.49 10.85 12.80
CA GLU A 154 -0.15 11.77 13.76
C GLU A 154 -0.77 12.99 13.09
N GLU A 155 -0.12 13.56 12.09
CA GLU A 155 -0.65 14.67 11.29
C GLU A 155 -1.86 14.26 10.47
N LEU A 156 -1.81 13.06 9.85
CA LEU A 156 -2.97 12.52 9.13
C LEU A 156 -4.16 12.31 10.07
N GLN A 157 -3.90 11.82 11.29
CA GLN A 157 -4.94 11.63 12.30
C GLN A 157 -5.56 12.96 12.76
N GLN A 158 -4.76 14.00 12.91
CA GLN A 158 -5.25 15.34 13.25
C GLN A 158 -6.07 15.94 12.11
N LYS A 159 -5.63 15.75 10.86
CA LYS A 159 -6.26 16.34 9.66
C LYS A 159 -7.56 15.63 9.25
N TYR A 160 -7.59 14.32 9.34
CA TYR A 160 -8.68 13.49 8.79
C TYR A 160 -9.45 12.68 9.84
N GLY A 161 -9.02 12.71 11.09
CA GLY A 161 -9.49 11.80 12.12
C GLY A 161 -8.82 10.42 12.03
N PHE A 162 -9.11 9.57 13.00
CA PHE A 162 -8.57 8.20 13.06
C PHE A 162 -9.66 7.18 12.79
N SER A 163 -9.70 6.66 11.56
CA SER A 163 -10.55 5.51 11.22
C SER A 163 -9.69 4.36 10.72
N LYS A 164 -9.91 3.18 11.29
CA LYS A 164 -9.36 1.89 10.87
C LYS A 164 -10.26 1.17 9.87
N GLU A 165 -11.44 1.72 9.63
CA GLU A 165 -12.49 1.07 8.85
C GLU A 165 -12.46 1.53 7.41
N ALA A 166 -12.47 0.59 6.51
CA ALA A 166 -12.75 0.79 5.11
C ALA A 166 -13.53 -0.42 4.58
N ILE A 167 -14.33 -0.20 3.55
CA ILE A 167 -15.06 -1.29 2.91
C ILE A 167 -14.03 -2.29 2.36
N VAL A 168 -14.15 -3.56 2.78
CA VAL A 168 -13.26 -4.68 2.41
C VAL A 168 -11.83 -4.58 2.95
N PHE A 169 -11.51 -3.64 3.83
CA PHE A 169 -10.21 -3.63 4.50
C PHE A 169 -10.34 -4.15 5.94
N GLU A 170 -9.61 -5.20 6.26
CA GLU A 170 -9.52 -5.71 7.62
C GLU A 170 -8.27 -5.18 8.31
N PHE A 171 -8.46 -4.29 9.29
CA PHE A 171 -7.36 -3.75 10.08
C PHE A 171 -6.86 -4.80 11.07
N LYS A 172 -5.56 -5.11 11.04
CA LYS A 172 -4.93 -6.08 11.92
C LYS A 172 -4.08 -5.36 12.99
N ASP A 173 -4.65 -5.11 14.16
CA ASP A 173 -4.01 -4.37 15.26
C ASP A 173 -2.64 -4.92 15.65
N LYS A 174 -2.43 -6.23 15.56
CA LYS A 174 -1.15 -6.88 15.83
C LYS A 174 0.01 -6.29 15.03
N TYR A 175 -0.26 -5.91 13.78
CA TYR A 175 0.76 -5.42 12.86
C TYR A 175 0.82 -3.89 12.79
N GLN A 176 -0.20 -3.22 13.32
CA GLN A 176 -0.33 -1.77 13.32
C GLN A 176 -0.01 -1.17 11.94
N PRO A 177 -0.85 -1.44 10.91
CA PRO A 177 -0.65 -0.85 9.59
C PRO A 177 -0.73 0.67 9.68
N SER A 178 0.20 1.36 9.02
CA SER A 178 0.28 2.83 9.02
C SER A 178 -0.63 3.43 7.96
N ILE A 179 -1.91 3.11 8.04
CA ILE A 179 -2.95 3.58 7.13
C ILE A 179 -4.17 4.04 7.93
N ILE A 180 -4.80 5.09 7.46
CA ILE A 180 -6.09 5.57 7.97
C ILE A 180 -7.05 5.81 6.80
N PHE A 181 -8.33 5.74 7.09
CA PHE A 181 -9.38 5.81 6.08
C PHE A 181 -10.40 6.90 6.38
N ASN A 182 -11.00 7.42 5.31
CA ASN A 182 -12.32 8.02 5.34
C ASN A 182 -13.25 7.16 4.47
N ASN A 183 -14.25 6.55 5.10
CA ASN A 183 -15.18 5.67 4.42
C ASN A 183 -16.20 6.44 3.61
N LYS A 184 -16.64 5.86 2.51
CA LYS A 184 -17.88 6.24 1.86
C LYS A 184 -19.02 5.81 2.78
N THR A 185 -19.69 6.76 3.42
CA THR A 185 -20.92 6.47 4.15
C THR A 185 -21.98 5.99 3.16
N LYS A 186 -22.64 4.88 3.47
CA LYS A 186 -23.83 4.48 2.74
C LYS A 186 -24.87 5.59 2.98
N GLU A 187 -25.10 6.44 2.01
CA GLU A 187 -26.27 7.30 2.03
C GLU A 187 -27.51 6.37 2.07
N LYS A 188 -28.31 6.55 3.09
CA LYS A 188 -29.57 5.81 3.26
C LYS A 188 -30.61 6.34 2.32
#